data_9461f1c342b469e0cea85c122071dd69
#
_entry.id   9461f1c342b469e0cea85c122071dd69
#
_cell.length_a   1.000
_cell.length_b   1.000
_cell.length_c   1.000
_cell.angle_alpha   90.00
_cell.angle_beta   90.00
_cell.angle_gamma   90.00
#
_symmetry.space_group_name_H-M   'P 1'
#
loop_
_entity.id
_entity.type
_entity.pdbx_description
1 polymer ?
#
loop_
_entity_poly.entity_id
_entity_poly.type
_entity_poly.pdbx_seq_one_letter_code
_entity_poly.pdbx_strand_id
1 'polypeptide(L)'
;MTYLKIGAVVAAIGLVDLVSCTDQGRPIIAQTDDVDVFATQVLNDLQPSSIAEGREYCGYIYAAPSGQLFATEPRPGRAAYCDLPQPFPSVIASYHTHGSFSDEYDNEVPSVDDVAGDFDAGIDGYISTPGGRVWLVDHDAQIARQLCAALCVTSDPNNDPDDAGFIPQTFTLEELEARFE
;
A
#
# COMPACT_ATOMS: atom_id res chain seq x y z
N MET A 1 20.89 38.25 69.89
CA MET A 1 19.74 38.54 69.01
C MET A 1 20.15 38.21 67.58
N THR A 2 19.79 37.03 67.15
CA THR A 2 20.23 36.48 65.85
C THR A 2 19.02 36.52 64.91
N TYR A 3 19.09 37.31 63.85
CA TYR A 3 18.03 37.38 62.84
C TYR A 3 18.21 36.29 61.79
N LEU A 4 17.23 35.43 61.69
CA LEU A 4 17.13 34.38 60.66
C LEU A 4 16.50 34.98 59.42
N LYS A 5 17.25 34.99 58.30
CA LYS A 5 16.74 35.39 56.97
C LYS A 5 16.12 34.20 56.30
N ILE A 6 14.80 34.24 56.03
CA ILE A 6 14.06 33.27 55.26
C ILE A 6 14.18 33.70 53.77
N GLY A 7 14.88 32.88 52.99
CA GLY A 7 14.92 33.05 51.55
C GLY A 7 13.70 32.42 50.88
N ALA A 8 12.95 33.20 50.12
CA ALA A 8 11.86 32.71 49.30
C ALA A 8 12.42 32.06 48.00
N VAL A 9 12.11 30.77 47.80
CA VAL A 9 12.37 30.06 46.54
C VAL A 9 11.16 30.29 45.66
N VAL A 10 11.37 31.02 44.54
CA VAL A 10 10.39 31.19 43.48
C VAL A 10 10.57 30.00 42.54
N ALA A 11 9.59 29.06 42.53
CA ALA A 11 9.53 28.00 41.56
C ALA A 11 8.96 28.57 40.26
N ALA A 12 9.76 28.64 39.21
CA ALA A 12 9.30 28.93 37.85
C ALA A 12 8.62 27.68 37.30
N ILE A 13 7.29 27.73 37.16
CA ILE A 13 6.51 26.71 36.44
C ILE A 13 6.65 27.03 34.97
N GLY A 14 7.49 26.24 34.26
CA GLY A 14 7.57 26.30 32.81
C GLY A 14 6.28 25.74 32.20
N LEU A 15 5.53 26.58 31.50
CA LEU A 15 4.48 26.09 30.60
C LEU A 15 5.16 25.31 29.47
N VAL A 16 4.89 24.02 29.42
CA VAL A 16 5.18 23.21 28.25
C VAL A 16 4.03 23.43 27.26
N ASP A 17 4.26 24.23 26.24
CA ASP A 17 3.35 24.34 25.10
C ASP A 17 3.34 22.99 24.39
N LEU A 18 2.25 22.25 24.54
CA LEU A 18 1.92 21.09 23.73
C LEU A 18 1.56 21.60 22.33
N VAL A 19 2.56 21.67 21.45
CA VAL A 19 2.33 21.85 20.02
C VAL A 19 1.66 20.60 19.52
N SER A 20 0.35 20.68 19.34
CA SER A 20 -0.45 19.67 18.65
C SER A 20 -0.10 19.74 17.18
N CYS A 21 0.82 18.90 16.72
CA CYS A 21 1.06 18.70 15.29
C CYS A 21 -0.16 17.96 14.71
N THR A 22 -1.05 18.70 14.07
CA THR A 22 -2.02 18.12 13.13
C THR A 22 -1.24 17.70 11.90
N ASP A 23 -1.03 16.41 11.74
CA ASP A 23 -0.39 15.80 10.58
C ASP A 23 -1.37 15.89 9.39
N GLN A 24 -1.30 17.00 8.66
CA GLN A 24 -2.04 17.21 7.42
C GLN A 24 -1.08 17.00 6.26
N GLY A 25 -1.15 15.82 5.64
CA GLY A 25 -0.67 15.62 4.27
C GLY A 25 0.85 15.50 4.10
N ARG A 26 1.57 14.83 5.01
CA ARG A 26 2.93 14.38 4.70
C ARG A 26 2.87 13.12 3.84
N PRO A 27 3.64 13.06 2.74
CA PRO A 27 3.86 11.79 2.06
C PRO A 27 4.43 10.78 3.07
N ILE A 28 3.93 9.54 3.03
CA ILE A 28 4.42 8.47 3.88
C ILE A 28 5.89 8.27 3.53
N ILE A 29 6.79 8.64 4.44
CA ILE A 29 8.21 8.41 4.32
C ILE A 29 8.54 7.25 5.25
N ALA A 30 8.36 6.02 4.78
CA ALA A 30 9.01 4.90 5.42
C ALA A 30 10.52 5.03 5.18
N GLN A 31 11.33 5.05 6.22
CA GLN A 31 12.78 4.97 6.10
C GLN A 31 13.16 3.49 5.95
N THR A 32 12.86 2.92 4.79
CA THR A 32 13.28 1.57 4.42
C THR A 32 13.79 1.61 2.99
N ASP A 33 14.87 0.87 2.74
CA ASP A 33 15.39 0.61 1.40
C ASP A 33 14.72 -0.64 0.78
N ASP A 34 13.82 -1.29 1.53
CA ASP A 34 13.08 -2.47 1.13
C ASP A 34 11.78 -2.06 0.44
N VAL A 35 11.71 -2.29 -0.87
CA VAL A 35 10.57 -1.91 -1.71
C VAL A 35 9.32 -2.69 -1.33
N ASP A 36 9.43 -3.98 -0.97
CA ASP A 36 8.30 -4.83 -0.56
C ASP A 36 7.63 -4.27 0.71
N VAL A 37 8.45 -3.85 1.69
CA VAL A 37 7.96 -3.24 2.94
C VAL A 37 7.31 -1.89 2.66
N PHE A 38 7.94 -1.05 1.84
CA PHE A 38 7.41 0.26 1.48
C PHE A 38 6.07 0.15 0.73
N ALA A 39 6.00 -0.72 -0.28
CA ALA A 39 4.79 -0.96 -1.06
C ALA A 39 3.65 -1.48 -0.19
N THR A 40 3.94 -2.46 0.69
CA THR A 40 2.95 -3.00 1.63
C THR A 40 2.37 -1.90 2.53
N GLN A 41 3.20 -0.96 3.00
CA GLN A 41 2.75 0.17 3.80
C GLN A 41 1.87 1.13 3.00
N VAL A 42 2.27 1.50 1.78
CA VAL A 42 1.47 2.36 0.88
C VAL A 42 0.09 1.73 0.63
N LEU A 43 0.05 0.44 0.31
CA LEU A 43 -1.20 -0.29 0.09
C LEU A 43 -2.07 -0.34 1.35
N ASN A 44 -1.49 -0.62 2.52
CA ASN A 44 -2.22 -0.64 3.78
C ASN A 44 -2.86 0.72 4.13
N ASP A 45 -2.18 1.82 3.83
CA ASP A 45 -2.69 3.16 4.09
C ASP A 45 -3.83 3.56 3.11
N LEU A 46 -3.83 3.00 1.89
CA LEU A 46 -4.87 3.22 0.88
C LEU A 46 -6.09 2.33 1.05
N GLN A 47 -5.92 1.14 1.60
CA GLN A 47 -6.95 0.11 1.69
C GLN A 47 -8.27 0.58 2.33
N PRO A 48 -8.27 1.36 3.44
CA PRO A 48 -9.52 1.86 4.02
C PRO A 48 -10.35 2.72 3.04
N SER A 49 -9.69 3.59 2.27
CA SER A 49 -10.37 4.44 1.28
C SER A 49 -10.85 3.62 0.08
N SER A 50 -10.03 2.70 -0.39
CA SER A 50 -10.36 1.79 -1.49
C SER A 50 -11.60 0.95 -1.19
N ILE A 51 -11.66 0.36 -0.01
CA ILE A 51 -12.82 -0.43 0.47
C ILE A 51 -14.05 0.47 0.63
N ALA A 52 -13.92 1.61 1.32
CA ALA A 52 -15.06 2.48 1.60
C ALA A 52 -15.69 3.08 0.33
N GLU A 53 -14.91 3.31 -0.71
CA GLU A 53 -15.36 3.90 -1.96
C GLU A 53 -15.68 2.85 -3.05
N GLY A 54 -15.38 1.57 -2.80
CA GLY A 54 -15.62 0.48 -3.76
C GLY A 54 -14.88 0.68 -5.06
N ARG A 55 -13.62 1.14 -5.00
CA ARG A 55 -12.79 1.41 -6.19
C ARG A 55 -11.33 1.14 -5.95
N GLU A 56 -10.62 0.94 -7.02
CA GLU A 56 -9.17 0.86 -7.02
C GLU A 56 -8.52 2.24 -6.85
N TYR A 57 -7.34 2.23 -6.26
CA TYR A 57 -6.40 3.34 -6.25
C TYR A 57 -5.07 2.84 -6.78
N CYS A 58 -4.45 3.59 -7.67
CA CYS A 58 -3.17 3.18 -8.27
C CYS A 58 -2.16 4.33 -8.33
N GLY A 59 -0.89 3.96 -8.45
CA GLY A 59 0.22 4.88 -8.57
C GLY A 59 1.54 4.17 -8.83
N TYR A 60 2.64 4.92 -8.69
CA TYR A 60 3.98 4.42 -8.87
C TYR A 60 4.82 4.58 -7.62
N ILE A 61 5.73 3.64 -7.39
CA ILE A 61 6.85 3.75 -6.46
C ILE A 61 8.08 4.13 -7.26
N TYR A 62 8.83 5.10 -6.78
CA TYR A 62 10.06 5.56 -7.42
C TYR A 62 11.16 5.81 -6.38
N ALA A 63 12.40 5.67 -6.81
CA ALA A 63 13.57 5.93 -5.99
C ALA A 63 14.22 7.27 -6.34
N ALA A 64 14.54 8.08 -5.33
CA ALA A 64 15.40 9.22 -5.50
C ALA A 64 16.86 8.78 -5.73
N PRO A 65 17.76 9.68 -6.22
CA PRO A 65 19.18 9.35 -6.37
C PRO A 65 19.89 8.95 -5.07
N SER A 66 19.29 9.27 -3.92
CA SER A 66 19.78 8.84 -2.59
C SER A 66 19.40 7.40 -2.23
N GLY A 67 18.56 6.73 -3.03
CA GLY A 67 17.93 5.44 -2.71
C GLY A 67 16.63 5.56 -1.92
N GLN A 68 16.25 6.75 -1.47
CA GLN A 68 15.01 6.95 -0.73
C GLN A 68 13.79 6.66 -1.64
N LEU A 69 12.83 5.88 -1.12
CA LEU A 69 11.61 5.52 -1.81
C LEU A 69 10.50 6.55 -1.60
N PHE A 70 9.70 6.74 -2.63
CA PHE A 70 8.53 7.60 -2.64
C PHE A 70 7.40 6.93 -3.43
N ALA A 71 6.15 7.22 -3.03
CA ALA A 71 4.97 6.91 -3.84
C ALA A 71 4.44 8.18 -4.50
N THR A 72 3.93 8.06 -5.71
CA THR A 72 3.15 9.14 -6.33
C THR A 72 1.82 9.33 -5.61
N GLU A 73 1.20 10.49 -5.77
CA GLU A 73 -0.19 10.70 -5.34
C GLU A 73 -1.09 9.62 -5.95
N PRO A 74 -1.91 8.90 -5.13
CA PRO A 74 -2.75 7.83 -5.63
C PRO A 74 -3.86 8.38 -6.52
N ARG A 75 -4.07 7.74 -7.66
CA ARG A 75 -5.14 8.07 -8.60
C ARG A 75 -6.36 7.20 -8.31
N PRO A 76 -7.56 7.78 -8.18
CA PRO A 76 -8.78 7.00 -8.06
C PRO A 76 -9.13 6.35 -9.40
N GLY A 77 -9.34 5.05 -9.39
CA GLY A 77 -9.81 4.24 -10.48
C GLY A 77 -11.33 4.00 -10.45
N ARG A 78 -11.73 2.81 -10.91
CA ARG A 78 -13.09 2.26 -10.86
C ARG A 78 -13.12 1.03 -9.97
N ALA A 79 -14.22 0.27 -9.97
CA ALA A 79 -14.37 -0.92 -9.12
C ALA A 79 -13.34 -2.04 -9.42
N ALA A 80 -12.95 -2.20 -10.69
CA ALA A 80 -12.02 -3.24 -11.14
C ALA A 80 -11.07 -2.72 -12.24
N TYR A 81 -10.62 -1.49 -12.13
CA TYR A 81 -9.74 -0.90 -13.13
C TYR A 81 -9.16 0.43 -12.66
N CYS A 82 -7.84 0.63 -12.84
CA CYS A 82 -7.17 1.89 -12.59
C CYS A 82 -6.12 2.19 -13.66
N ASP A 83 -6.26 3.34 -14.32
CA ASP A 83 -5.35 3.80 -15.39
C ASP A 83 -4.13 4.52 -14.83
N LEU A 84 -2.94 4.06 -15.20
CA LEU A 84 -1.69 4.76 -14.97
C LEU A 84 -1.14 5.36 -16.28
N PRO A 85 -0.56 6.58 -16.25
CA PRO A 85 0.20 7.10 -17.38
C PRO A 85 1.46 6.26 -17.57
N GLN A 86 2.17 6.47 -18.70
CA GLN A 86 3.47 5.84 -18.89
C GLN A 86 4.41 6.16 -17.72
N PRO A 87 5.17 5.16 -17.20
CA PRO A 87 6.10 5.37 -16.10
C PRO A 87 7.24 6.32 -16.51
N PHE A 88 7.64 7.19 -15.58
CA PHE A 88 8.81 8.05 -15.77
C PHE A 88 10.11 7.31 -15.35
N PRO A 89 11.31 7.75 -15.79
CA PRO A 89 12.54 6.95 -15.71
C PRO A 89 12.99 6.50 -14.32
N SER A 90 12.54 7.11 -13.23
CA SER A 90 12.88 6.71 -11.86
C SER A 90 11.85 5.81 -11.19
N VAL A 91 10.77 5.44 -11.91
CA VAL A 91 9.80 4.45 -11.43
C VAL A 91 10.47 3.09 -11.36
N ILE A 92 10.23 2.39 -10.25
CA ILE A 92 10.73 1.04 -10.00
C ILE A 92 9.60 0.02 -9.84
N ALA A 93 8.39 0.49 -9.50
CA ALA A 93 7.22 -0.39 -9.40
C ALA A 93 5.91 0.40 -9.60
N SER A 94 4.86 -0.30 -9.99
CA SER A 94 3.48 0.13 -9.86
C SER A 94 2.91 -0.29 -8.51
N TYR A 95 1.80 0.32 -8.09
CA TYR A 95 0.96 -0.19 -7.01
C TYR A 95 -0.52 0.05 -7.29
N HIS A 96 -1.39 -0.87 -6.87
CA HIS A 96 -2.84 -0.63 -6.85
C HIS A 96 -3.58 -1.49 -5.82
N THR A 97 -4.81 -1.08 -5.53
CA THR A 97 -5.74 -1.79 -4.66
C THR A 97 -6.88 -2.37 -5.47
N HIS A 98 -7.48 -3.50 -5.04
CA HIS A 98 -8.61 -4.15 -5.72
C HIS A 98 -10.00 -3.71 -5.20
N GLY A 99 -10.12 -2.52 -4.62
CA GLY A 99 -11.42 -2.00 -4.17
C GLY A 99 -11.99 -2.74 -2.96
N SER A 100 -13.31 -2.83 -2.89
CA SER A 100 -14.05 -3.62 -1.90
C SER A 100 -14.32 -5.03 -2.39
N PHE A 101 -14.66 -5.94 -1.46
CA PHE A 101 -15.14 -7.27 -1.82
C PHE A 101 -16.35 -7.21 -2.75
N SER A 102 -16.40 -8.09 -3.73
CA SER A 102 -17.51 -8.29 -4.66
C SER A 102 -17.52 -9.74 -5.10
N ASP A 103 -18.70 -10.35 -5.17
CA ASP A 103 -18.94 -11.67 -5.76
C ASP A 103 -19.00 -11.66 -7.30
N GLU A 104 -18.88 -10.47 -7.91
CA GLU A 104 -18.82 -10.30 -9.37
C GLU A 104 -17.40 -10.44 -9.93
N TYR A 105 -16.37 -10.29 -9.08
CA TYR A 105 -14.96 -10.26 -9.47
C TYR A 105 -14.13 -11.17 -8.57
N ASP A 106 -13.21 -11.94 -9.15
CA ASP A 106 -12.17 -12.64 -8.38
C ASP A 106 -11.04 -11.66 -8.00
N ASN A 107 -11.33 -10.76 -7.06
CA ASN A 107 -10.42 -9.68 -6.68
C ASN A 107 -9.45 -10.03 -5.53
N GLU A 108 -9.33 -11.32 -5.20
CA GLU A 108 -8.33 -11.83 -4.25
C GLU A 108 -7.00 -12.25 -4.91
N VAL A 109 -6.93 -12.21 -6.23
CA VAL A 109 -5.74 -12.50 -7.03
C VAL A 109 -5.49 -11.38 -8.05
N PRO A 110 -4.26 -11.20 -8.55
CA PRO A 110 -4.00 -10.31 -9.68
C PRO A 110 -4.81 -10.71 -10.91
N SER A 111 -5.29 -9.75 -11.68
CA SER A 111 -5.86 -10.02 -12.99
C SER A 111 -4.80 -10.34 -14.04
N VAL A 112 -5.20 -10.91 -15.17
CA VAL A 112 -4.31 -11.11 -16.33
C VAL A 112 -3.75 -9.77 -16.82
N ASP A 113 -4.60 -8.73 -16.87
CA ASP A 113 -4.20 -7.41 -17.36
C ASP A 113 -3.21 -6.72 -16.41
N ASP A 114 -3.33 -6.90 -15.08
CA ASP A 114 -2.37 -6.38 -14.10
C ASP A 114 -0.97 -6.96 -14.35
N VAL A 115 -0.90 -8.29 -14.45
CA VAL A 115 0.37 -9.00 -14.62
C VAL A 115 0.99 -8.71 -15.99
N ALA A 116 0.20 -8.78 -17.04
CA ALA A 116 0.69 -8.48 -18.40
C ALA A 116 1.14 -7.02 -18.53
N GLY A 117 0.41 -6.08 -17.90
CA GLY A 117 0.74 -4.65 -17.93
C GLY A 117 2.08 -4.33 -17.26
N ASP A 118 2.36 -4.90 -16.08
CA ASP A 118 3.62 -4.72 -15.37
C ASP A 118 4.79 -5.38 -16.11
N PHE A 119 4.58 -6.59 -16.68
CA PHE A 119 5.58 -7.26 -17.50
C PHE A 119 5.92 -6.44 -18.75
N ASP A 120 4.94 -5.90 -19.46
CA ASP A 120 5.12 -5.06 -20.64
C ASP A 120 5.80 -3.72 -20.29
N ALA A 121 5.52 -3.16 -19.12
CA ALA A 121 6.17 -1.95 -18.64
C ALA A 121 7.61 -2.20 -18.16
N GLY A 122 7.98 -3.45 -17.88
CA GLY A 122 9.30 -3.84 -17.37
C GLY A 122 9.57 -3.34 -15.95
N ILE A 123 8.53 -3.30 -15.11
CA ILE A 123 8.59 -2.90 -13.71
C ILE A 123 7.83 -3.90 -12.85
N ASP A 124 8.17 -3.95 -11.56
CA ASP A 124 7.39 -4.74 -10.61
C ASP A 124 6.02 -4.10 -10.34
N GLY A 125 5.04 -4.90 -9.89
CA GLY A 125 3.72 -4.43 -9.47
C GLY A 125 3.36 -4.92 -8.07
N TYR A 126 2.73 -4.06 -7.28
CA TYR A 126 2.25 -4.41 -5.94
C TYR A 126 0.74 -4.23 -5.85
N ILE A 127 0.05 -5.27 -5.42
CA ILE A 127 -1.41 -5.32 -5.43
C ILE A 127 -1.93 -5.71 -4.04
N SER A 128 -2.89 -4.95 -3.49
CA SER A 128 -3.61 -5.37 -2.30
C SER A 128 -5.05 -5.77 -2.62
N THR A 129 -5.54 -6.80 -1.93
CA THR A 129 -6.86 -7.37 -2.15
C THR A 129 -7.84 -7.03 -1.02
N PRO A 130 -9.16 -7.13 -1.22
CA PRO A 130 -10.15 -6.92 -0.17
C PRO A 130 -9.94 -7.79 1.07
N GLY A 131 -9.49 -9.03 0.90
CA GLY A 131 -9.13 -9.91 2.03
C GLY A 131 -7.83 -9.55 2.74
N GLY A 132 -7.15 -8.49 2.28
CA GLY A 132 -5.92 -7.99 2.89
C GLY A 132 -4.67 -8.78 2.53
N ARG A 133 -4.64 -9.47 1.38
CA ARG A 133 -3.42 -10.05 0.79
C ARG A 133 -2.59 -8.95 0.14
N VAL A 134 -1.30 -9.20 0.00
CA VAL A 134 -0.41 -8.40 -0.84
C VAL A 134 0.31 -9.31 -1.82
N TRP A 135 0.20 -8.97 -3.09
CA TRP A 135 0.89 -9.63 -4.19
C TRP A 135 2.02 -8.76 -4.71
N LEU A 136 3.09 -9.41 -5.17
CA LEU A 136 4.12 -8.85 -6.01
C LEU A 136 4.04 -9.50 -7.40
N VAL A 137 3.85 -8.70 -8.42
CA VAL A 137 4.13 -9.05 -9.81
C VAL A 137 5.62 -8.82 -10.04
N ASP A 138 6.40 -9.90 -10.07
CA ASP A 138 7.85 -9.89 -10.25
C ASP A 138 8.16 -9.98 -11.74
N HIS A 139 8.50 -8.84 -12.36
CA HIS A 139 8.69 -8.79 -13.81
C HIS A 139 9.96 -9.53 -14.25
N ASP A 140 11.00 -9.60 -13.43
CA ASP A 140 12.22 -10.33 -13.74
C ASP A 140 12.00 -11.85 -13.71
N ALA A 141 11.23 -12.33 -12.71
CA ALA A 141 10.89 -13.75 -12.56
C ALA A 141 9.70 -14.19 -13.44
N GLN A 142 8.93 -13.26 -14.00
CA GLN A 142 7.71 -13.48 -14.79
C GLN A 142 6.64 -14.30 -14.03
N ILE A 143 6.42 -13.94 -12.77
CA ILE A 143 5.40 -14.53 -11.90
C ILE A 143 4.71 -13.47 -11.04
N ALA A 144 3.48 -13.75 -10.61
CA ALA A 144 2.87 -13.09 -9.47
C ALA A 144 3.05 -13.97 -8.23
N ARG A 145 3.53 -13.41 -7.11
CA ARG A 145 3.69 -14.15 -5.85
C ARG A 145 3.09 -13.41 -4.67
N GLN A 146 2.49 -14.13 -3.72
CA GLN A 146 2.04 -13.52 -2.47
C GLN A 146 3.24 -13.09 -1.63
N LEU A 147 3.33 -11.81 -1.28
CA LEU A 147 4.23 -11.32 -0.25
C LEU A 147 3.70 -11.68 1.13
N CYS A 148 2.40 -11.55 1.32
CA CYS A 148 1.74 -11.97 2.54
C CYS A 148 0.28 -12.38 2.27
N ALA A 149 -0.22 -13.30 3.11
CA ALA A 149 -1.55 -13.87 3.00
C ALA A 149 -2.65 -12.90 3.49
N ALA A 150 -3.90 -13.35 3.47
CA ALA A 150 -5.03 -12.59 3.99
C ALA A 150 -4.78 -11.98 5.38
N LEU A 151 -5.40 -10.83 5.65
CA LEU A 151 -5.26 -10.04 6.88
C LEU A 151 -3.85 -9.46 7.14
N CYS A 152 -3.00 -9.42 6.12
CA CYS A 152 -1.69 -8.79 6.20
C CYS A 152 -1.78 -7.26 6.21
N VAL A 153 -2.68 -6.72 5.40
CA VAL A 153 -3.07 -5.30 5.41
C VAL A 153 -4.55 -5.18 5.81
N THR A 154 -5.05 -3.96 5.95
CA THR A 154 -6.47 -3.72 6.26
C THR A 154 -7.36 -4.49 5.29
N SER A 155 -8.31 -5.27 5.81
CA SER A 155 -9.25 -6.07 5.03
C SER A 155 -10.66 -5.50 5.08
N ASP A 156 -11.44 -5.78 4.02
CA ASP A 156 -12.87 -5.49 3.99
C ASP A 156 -13.61 -6.40 4.97
N PRO A 157 -14.40 -5.85 5.91
CA PRO A 157 -15.19 -6.67 6.83
C PRO A 157 -16.27 -7.52 6.14
N ASN A 158 -16.59 -7.23 4.88
CA ASN A 158 -17.54 -8.01 4.08
C ASN A 158 -16.86 -9.10 3.26
N ASN A 159 -15.52 -9.18 3.27
CA ASN A 159 -14.81 -10.19 2.48
C ASN A 159 -15.22 -11.60 2.91
N ASP A 160 -15.61 -12.41 1.93
CA ASP A 160 -15.85 -13.85 2.12
C ASP A 160 -14.56 -14.62 1.75
N PRO A 161 -13.85 -15.20 2.72
CA PRO A 161 -12.60 -15.91 2.43
C PRO A 161 -12.76 -17.17 1.61
N ASP A 162 -13.98 -17.71 1.50
CA ASP A 162 -14.29 -18.94 0.75
C ASP A 162 -14.69 -18.65 -0.71
N ASP A 163 -15.06 -17.40 -1.04
CA ASP A 163 -15.53 -17.01 -2.37
C ASP A 163 -14.48 -17.24 -3.46
N ALA A 164 -13.25 -16.79 -3.23
CA ALA A 164 -12.15 -16.95 -4.19
C ALA A 164 -11.60 -18.38 -4.30
N GLY A 165 -12.08 -19.33 -3.47
CA GLY A 165 -11.61 -20.71 -3.43
C GLY A 165 -10.13 -20.84 -3.08
N PHE A 166 -9.45 -21.83 -3.70
CA PHE A 166 -8.03 -22.05 -3.44
C PHE A 166 -7.16 -20.99 -4.14
N ILE A 167 -6.33 -20.31 -3.37
CA ILE A 167 -5.36 -19.31 -3.84
C ILE A 167 -3.95 -19.84 -3.60
N PRO A 168 -3.16 -20.17 -4.66
CA PRO A 168 -1.77 -20.62 -4.51
C PRO A 168 -0.86 -19.45 -4.09
N GLN A 169 0.39 -19.79 -3.74
CA GLN A 169 1.41 -18.78 -3.36
C GLN A 169 1.96 -18.01 -4.56
N THR A 170 1.87 -18.59 -5.74
CA THR A 170 2.38 -18.02 -7.00
C THR A 170 1.45 -18.34 -8.16
N PHE A 171 1.46 -17.45 -9.15
CA PHE A 171 0.88 -17.67 -10.47
C PHE A 171 1.89 -17.30 -11.56
N THR A 172 1.91 -18.06 -12.62
CA THR A 172 2.37 -17.60 -13.94
C THR A 172 1.21 -16.89 -14.66
N LEU A 173 1.51 -16.15 -15.72
CA LEU A 173 0.45 -15.53 -16.53
C LEU A 173 -0.50 -16.58 -17.12
N GLU A 174 0.01 -17.73 -17.62
CA GLU A 174 -0.80 -18.84 -18.14
C GLU A 174 -1.74 -19.42 -17.07
N GLU A 175 -1.29 -19.54 -15.81
CA GLU A 175 -2.15 -20.03 -14.72
C GLU A 175 -3.24 -19.02 -14.33
N LEU A 176 -2.98 -17.71 -14.46
CA LEU A 176 -4.01 -16.70 -14.29
C LEU A 176 -5.02 -16.71 -15.44
N GLU A 177 -4.56 -16.81 -16.69
CA GLU A 177 -5.45 -16.98 -17.86
C GLU A 177 -6.38 -18.16 -17.68
N ALA A 178 -5.86 -19.33 -17.27
CA ALA A 178 -6.66 -20.53 -17.02
C ALA A 178 -7.63 -20.39 -15.83
N ARG A 179 -7.35 -19.52 -14.86
CA ARG A 179 -8.23 -19.26 -13.72
C ARG A 179 -9.45 -18.44 -14.11
N PHE A 180 -9.30 -17.53 -15.09
CA PHE A 180 -10.35 -16.62 -15.55
C PHE A 180 -11.13 -17.10 -16.79
N GLU A 181 -10.80 -18.31 -17.35
CA GLU A 181 -11.57 -18.96 -18.41
C GLU A 181 -12.82 -19.69 -17.88
#